data_b33eb5d9c88f4d146ebdacc4c1f4bc52
#
_entry.id   b33eb5d9c88f4d146ebdacc4c1f4bc52
#
_cell.length_a   1.000
_cell.length_b   1.000
_cell.length_c   1.000
_cell.angle_alpha   90.00
_cell.angle_beta   90.00
_cell.angle_gamma   90.00
#
_symmetry.space_group_name_H-M   'P 1'
#
loop_
_entity.id
_entity.type
_entity.pdbx_description
1 polymer ?
#
loop_
_entity_poly.entity_id
_entity_poly.type
_entity_poly.pdbx_seq_one_letter_code
_entity_poly.pdbx_strand_id
1 'polypeptide(L)'
;MSSAESVRGRATVIQPSEGASFWQPVPASGHADPKLTPASTGYDGLSMGYQTIAPKSRVRAHSHGDQVELQICFRGRGRVVVDGVSHPLVPGTACFLGYDVKHEIVNETDEQLVMLWLVSPAGLENFFKAIGRPRTPGEPAPAPFARPENVVEIERALGMNDTRAWPAAPER
;
A
#
# COMPACT_ATOMS: atom_id res chain seq x y z
N MET A 1 -16.03 14.80 20.41
CA MET A 1 -15.18 15.80 19.72
C MET A 1 -14.96 15.30 18.32
N SER A 2 -15.05 16.17 17.28
CA SER A 2 -14.75 15.73 15.92
C SER A 2 -13.26 15.40 15.79
N SER A 3 -12.88 14.48 14.88
CA SER A 3 -11.47 14.14 14.64
C SER A 3 -10.61 15.35 14.29
N ALA A 4 -11.20 16.38 13.68
CA ALA A 4 -10.53 17.64 13.35
C ALA A 4 -10.17 18.50 14.60
N GLU A 5 -10.95 18.42 15.67
CA GLU A 5 -10.62 19.13 16.93
C GLU A 5 -9.51 18.44 17.70
N SER A 6 -9.43 17.12 17.63
CA SER A 6 -8.43 16.32 18.38
C SER A 6 -6.99 16.55 17.91
N VAL A 7 -6.78 17.04 16.67
CA VAL A 7 -5.44 17.25 16.09
C VAL A 7 -5.03 18.73 16.01
N ARG A 8 -5.88 19.65 16.50
CA ARG A 8 -5.55 21.08 16.48
C ARG A 8 -4.28 21.35 17.28
N GLY A 9 -3.28 21.97 16.65
CA GLY A 9 -2.00 22.30 17.24
C GLY A 9 -1.06 21.11 17.51
N ARG A 10 -1.40 19.90 17.01
CA ARG A 10 -0.52 18.72 17.10
C ARG A 10 0.38 18.62 15.86
N ALA A 11 1.59 18.14 16.09
CA ALA A 11 2.52 17.74 15.04
C ALA A 11 3.10 16.37 15.38
N THR A 12 3.32 15.54 14.35
CA THR A 12 3.97 14.24 14.47
C THR A 12 5.06 14.15 13.43
N VAL A 13 6.27 13.80 13.84
CA VAL A 13 7.43 13.57 12.95
C VAL A 13 7.92 12.15 13.22
N ILE A 14 7.97 11.34 12.17
CA ILE A 14 8.41 9.94 12.23
C ILE A 14 9.66 9.80 11.36
N GLN A 15 10.77 9.36 11.95
CA GLN A 15 12.02 9.17 11.23
C GLN A 15 11.98 7.88 10.37
N PRO A 16 12.88 7.73 9.37
CA PRO A 16 12.87 6.55 8.48
C PRO A 16 12.94 5.21 9.21
N SER A 17 13.67 5.12 10.34
CA SER A 17 13.80 3.90 11.14
C SER A 17 12.68 3.70 12.17
N GLU A 18 11.77 4.66 12.33
CA GLU A 18 10.69 4.62 13.30
C GLU A 18 9.38 4.17 12.68
N GLY A 19 8.43 3.81 13.53
CA GLY A 19 7.10 3.34 13.16
C GLY A 19 7.04 1.83 12.95
N ALA A 20 5.84 1.36 12.60
CA ALA A 20 5.60 -0.05 12.33
C ALA A 20 6.23 -0.45 10.98
N SER A 21 6.64 -1.70 10.87
CA SER A 21 7.12 -2.29 9.62
C SER A 21 6.67 -3.74 9.52
N PHE A 22 6.30 -4.18 8.30
CA PHE A 22 5.77 -5.52 8.08
C PHE A 22 6.32 -6.10 6.77
N TRP A 23 6.97 -7.26 6.86
CA TRP A 23 7.25 -8.08 5.69
C TRP A 23 5.96 -8.46 4.99
N GLN A 24 5.93 -8.33 3.68
CA GLN A 24 4.76 -8.64 2.87
C GLN A 24 4.88 -10.01 2.20
N PRO A 25 3.75 -10.75 2.09
CA PRO A 25 3.75 -12.05 1.42
C PRO A 25 3.92 -11.92 -0.10
N VAL A 26 4.14 -13.04 -0.77
CA VAL A 26 4.07 -13.08 -2.24
C VAL A 26 2.68 -12.62 -2.71
N PRO A 27 2.60 -11.93 -3.87
CA PRO A 27 3.64 -11.67 -4.85
C PRO A 27 4.41 -10.35 -4.65
N ALA A 28 4.16 -9.57 -3.61
CA ALA A 28 4.88 -8.32 -3.35
C ALA A 28 6.30 -8.56 -2.80
N SER A 29 6.44 -9.53 -1.90
CA SER A 29 7.73 -10.04 -1.38
C SER A 29 8.70 -8.95 -0.90
N GLY A 30 8.20 -7.86 -0.40
CA GLY A 30 8.97 -6.75 0.16
C GLY A 30 8.48 -6.43 1.56
N HIS A 31 8.38 -5.15 1.87
CA HIS A 31 7.85 -4.71 3.17
C HIS A 31 7.02 -3.43 3.03
N ALA A 32 6.15 -3.21 4.00
CA ALA A 32 5.40 -1.97 4.15
C ALA A 32 5.78 -1.30 5.47
N ASP A 33 6.00 0.01 5.41
CA ASP A 33 6.40 0.85 6.54
C ASP A 33 5.36 1.96 6.75
N PRO A 34 4.22 1.69 7.42
CA PRO A 34 3.29 2.73 7.83
C PRO A 34 3.98 3.77 8.71
N LYS A 35 3.80 5.05 8.40
CA LYS A 35 4.44 6.17 9.11
C LYS A 35 3.42 7.02 9.84
N LEU A 36 2.57 7.69 9.11
CA LEU A 36 1.50 8.51 9.68
C LEU A 36 0.21 7.70 9.65
N THR A 37 -0.25 7.30 10.81
CA THR A 37 -1.45 6.48 11.01
C THR A 37 -2.28 7.06 12.15
N PRO A 38 -3.54 6.67 12.33
CA PRO A 38 -4.32 7.10 13.49
C PRO A 38 -3.60 6.86 14.82
N ALA A 39 -2.86 5.77 14.94
CA ALA A 39 -2.11 5.45 16.15
C ALA A 39 -0.97 6.44 16.43
N SER A 40 -0.31 6.98 15.42
CA SER A 40 0.78 7.96 15.59
C SER A 40 0.30 9.40 15.61
N THR A 41 -0.78 9.72 14.89
CA THR A 41 -1.25 11.11 14.72
C THR A 41 -2.46 11.46 15.58
N GLY A 42 -3.28 10.48 15.96
CA GLY A 42 -4.60 10.70 16.56
C GLY A 42 -5.65 11.16 15.53
N TYR A 43 -5.36 11.08 14.23
CA TYR A 43 -6.25 11.51 13.15
C TYR A 43 -6.54 10.34 12.22
N ASP A 44 -7.82 10.09 11.95
CA ASP A 44 -8.31 8.98 11.15
C ASP A 44 -8.65 9.35 9.69
N GLY A 45 -8.55 10.62 9.33
CA GLY A 45 -8.87 11.12 8.00
C GLY A 45 -7.85 10.72 6.92
N LEU A 46 -6.65 10.27 7.31
CA LEU A 46 -5.64 9.75 6.38
C LEU A 46 -4.65 8.81 7.08
N SER A 47 -4.02 7.96 6.29
CA SER A 47 -2.75 7.33 6.67
C SER A 47 -1.78 7.33 5.50
N MET A 48 -0.47 7.29 5.80
CA MET A 48 0.58 7.24 4.78
C MET A 48 1.77 6.39 5.24
N GLY A 49 2.52 5.91 4.27
CA GLY A 49 3.74 5.16 4.50
C GLY A 49 4.44 4.82 3.20
N TYR A 50 5.38 3.91 3.30
CA TYR A 50 6.11 3.39 2.15
C TYR A 50 5.82 1.91 1.96
N GLN A 51 5.81 1.47 0.71
CA GLN A 51 5.82 0.06 0.36
C GLN A 51 7.02 -0.21 -0.55
N THR A 52 7.89 -1.10 -0.10
CA THR A 52 9.00 -1.64 -0.88
C THR A 52 8.55 -2.92 -1.55
N ILE A 53 8.63 -2.95 -2.87
CA ILE A 53 8.29 -4.11 -3.71
C ILE A 53 9.60 -4.74 -4.15
N ALA A 54 9.78 -6.01 -3.85
CA ALA A 54 11.00 -6.74 -4.16
C ALA A 54 11.27 -6.81 -5.69
N PRO A 55 12.51 -7.07 -6.12
CA PRO A 55 12.80 -7.35 -7.52
C PRO A 55 11.88 -8.43 -8.11
N LYS A 56 11.48 -8.28 -9.38
CA LYS A 56 10.63 -9.24 -10.12
C LYS A 56 9.32 -9.58 -9.42
N SER A 57 8.78 -8.65 -8.66
CA SER A 57 7.59 -8.82 -7.82
C SER A 57 6.50 -7.80 -8.17
N ARG A 58 5.32 -7.94 -7.58
CA ARG A 58 4.20 -7.04 -7.87
C ARG A 58 3.21 -6.93 -6.70
N VAL A 59 2.59 -5.77 -6.56
CA VAL A 59 1.33 -5.65 -5.82
C VAL A 59 0.23 -6.06 -6.78
N ARG A 60 -0.57 -7.06 -6.40
CA ARG A 60 -1.67 -7.57 -7.24
C ARG A 60 -2.65 -6.47 -7.59
N ALA A 61 -3.33 -6.66 -8.71
CA ALA A 61 -4.45 -5.80 -9.07
C ALA A 61 -5.53 -5.82 -7.98
N HIS A 62 -5.95 -4.64 -7.54
CA HIS A 62 -6.95 -4.42 -6.50
C HIS A 62 -7.58 -3.03 -6.67
N SER A 63 -8.57 -2.70 -5.85
CA SER A 63 -9.15 -1.37 -5.71
C SER A 63 -9.57 -1.12 -4.27
N HIS A 64 -9.90 0.12 -3.95
CA HIS A 64 -10.41 0.54 -2.65
C HIS A 64 -11.83 1.09 -2.83
N GLY A 65 -12.82 0.48 -2.14
CA GLY A 65 -14.23 0.90 -2.23
C GLY A 65 -14.53 2.19 -1.45
N ASP A 66 -13.82 2.40 -0.35
CA ASP A 66 -14.10 3.47 0.64
C ASP A 66 -12.92 4.42 0.85
N GLN A 67 -11.86 4.30 0.07
CA GLN A 67 -10.67 5.13 0.18
C GLN A 67 -10.26 5.67 -1.19
N VAL A 68 -9.80 6.90 -1.24
CA VAL A 68 -8.97 7.38 -2.33
C VAL A 68 -7.51 7.14 -1.99
N GLU A 69 -6.69 6.89 -3.00
CA GLU A 69 -5.27 6.66 -2.80
C GLU A 69 -4.42 7.58 -3.67
N LEU A 70 -3.38 8.14 -3.06
CA LEU A 70 -2.27 8.78 -3.74
C LEU A 70 -1.07 7.85 -3.69
N GLN A 71 -0.45 7.58 -4.84
CA GLN A 71 0.79 6.83 -4.93
C GLN A 71 1.86 7.67 -5.60
N ILE A 72 3.05 7.69 -5.03
CA ILE A 72 4.21 8.37 -5.61
C ILE A 72 5.35 7.36 -5.71
N CYS A 73 5.93 7.23 -6.90
CA CYS A 73 7.17 6.48 -7.06
C CYS A 73 8.29 7.26 -6.34
N PHE A 74 8.73 6.75 -5.19
CA PHE A 74 9.75 7.39 -4.36
C PHE A 74 11.16 7.01 -4.81
N ARG A 75 11.38 5.73 -5.15
CA ARG A 75 12.67 5.22 -5.61
C ARG A 75 12.49 3.98 -6.47
N GLY A 76 13.43 3.77 -7.39
CA GLY A 76 13.42 2.62 -8.30
C GLY A 76 12.62 2.90 -9.56
N ARG A 77 12.30 1.85 -10.29
CA ARG A 77 11.55 1.89 -11.56
C ARG A 77 10.58 0.71 -11.63
N GLY A 78 9.51 0.90 -12.35
CA GLY A 78 8.50 -0.13 -12.58
C GLY A 78 7.38 0.39 -13.47
N ARG A 79 6.21 -0.17 -13.31
CA ARG A 79 5.00 0.34 -13.96
C ARG A 79 3.80 0.21 -13.04
N VAL A 80 2.84 1.12 -13.19
CA VAL A 80 1.50 0.96 -12.64
C VAL A 80 0.53 0.65 -13.79
N VAL A 81 -0.35 -0.30 -13.57
CA VAL A 81 -1.46 -0.61 -14.49
C VAL A 81 -2.73 -0.10 -13.87
N VAL A 82 -3.38 0.86 -14.49
CA VAL A 82 -4.65 1.47 -14.03
C VAL A 82 -5.72 1.17 -15.05
N ASP A 83 -6.78 0.46 -14.64
CA ASP A 83 -7.87 0.00 -15.51
C ASP A 83 -7.38 -0.67 -16.82
N GLY A 84 -6.31 -1.45 -16.71
CA GLY A 84 -5.69 -2.15 -17.84
C GLY A 84 -4.68 -1.33 -18.66
N VAL A 85 -4.54 -0.03 -18.39
CA VAL A 85 -3.57 0.84 -19.07
C VAL A 85 -2.28 0.92 -18.26
N SER A 86 -1.16 0.62 -18.91
CA SER A 86 0.16 0.61 -18.28
C SER A 86 0.83 1.98 -18.37
N HIS A 87 1.32 2.48 -17.24
CA HIS A 87 2.07 3.72 -17.12
C HIS A 87 3.44 3.45 -16.48
N PRO A 88 4.53 4.05 -16.98
CA PRO A 88 5.86 3.88 -16.37
C PRO A 88 5.92 4.56 -15.00
N LEU A 89 6.58 3.91 -14.05
CA LEU A 89 6.94 4.46 -12.76
C LEU A 89 8.44 4.81 -12.77
N VAL A 90 8.71 6.08 -12.53
CA VAL A 90 10.04 6.62 -12.26
C VAL A 90 9.95 7.56 -11.04
N PRO A 91 11.05 7.82 -10.31
CA PRO A 91 10.99 8.71 -9.16
C PRO A 91 10.30 10.05 -9.47
N GLY A 92 9.29 10.38 -8.67
CA GLY A 92 8.44 11.56 -8.86
C GLY A 92 7.13 11.29 -9.63
N THR A 93 6.94 10.13 -10.27
CA THR A 93 5.62 9.78 -10.85
C THR A 93 4.58 9.73 -9.74
N ALA A 94 3.49 10.45 -9.91
CA ALA A 94 2.35 10.50 -8.98
C ALA A 94 1.09 9.97 -9.63
N CYS A 95 0.33 9.16 -8.89
CA CYS A 95 -0.97 8.63 -9.28
C CYS A 95 -2.02 9.08 -8.27
N PHE A 96 -3.18 9.49 -8.75
CA PHE A 96 -4.40 9.62 -7.95
C PHE A 96 -5.36 8.50 -8.37
N LEU A 97 -5.78 7.70 -7.41
CA LEU A 97 -6.66 6.56 -7.59
C LEU A 97 -7.94 6.83 -6.79
N GLY A 98 -9.03 7.07 -7.50
CA GLY A 98 -10.35 7.25 -6.90
C GLY A 98 -10.93 5.93 -6.39
N TYR A 99 -12.14 6.01 -5.84
CA TYR A 99 -12.89 4.83 -5.41
C TYR A 99 -13.03 3.83 -6.55
N ASP A 100 -12.87 2.56 -6.26
CA ASP A 100 -13.05 1.43 -7.18
C ASP A 100 -12.13 1.42 -8.42
N VAL A 101 -11.16 2.33 -8.53
CA VAL A 101 -10.18 2.32 -9.62
C VAL A 101 -9.24 1.12 -9.47
N LYS A 102 -9.27 0.23 -10.45
CA LYS A 102 -8.42 -0.96 -10.47
C LYS A 102 -6.97 -0.60 -10.78
N HIS A 103 -6.07 -1.03 -9.93
CA HIS A 103 -4.65 -0.78 -10.13
C HIS A 103 -3.76 -1.93 -9.65
N GLU A 104 -2.61 -2.05 -10.29
CA GLU A 104 -1.56 -3.02 -10.02
C GLU A 104 -0.21 -2.30 -10.12
N ILE A 105 0.74 -2.63 -9.25
CA ILE A 105 2.11 -2.13 -9.33
C ILE A 105 3.03 -3.29 -9.68
N VAL A 106 3.86 -3.13 -10.70
CA VAL A 106 4.74 -4.18 -11.19
C VAL A 106 6.19 -3.69 -11.16
N ASN A 107 7.03 -4.45 -10.46
CA ASN A 107 8.47 -4.29 -10.47
C ASN A 107 9.11 -5.40 -11.32
N GLU A 108 9.41 -5.08 -12.56
CA GLU A 108 10.08 -6.00 -13.51
C GLU A 108 11.62 -5.89 -13.46
N THR A 109 12.15 -5.03 -12.60
CA THR A 109 13.60 -4.75 -12.49
C THR A 109 14.28 -5.71 -11.52
N ASP A 110 15.61 -5.66 -11.47
CA ASP A 110 16.44 -6.40 -10.52
C ASP A 110 16.72 -5.58 -9.24
N GLU A 111 16.12 -4.38 -9.14
CA GLU A 111 16.23 -3.49 -7.99
C GLU A 111 14.90 -3.36 -7.24
N GLN A 112 14.93 -2.84 -6.03
CA GLN A 112 13.72 -2.55 -5.26
C GLN A 112 12.98 -1.35 -5.85
N LEU A 113 11.66 -1.44 -5.94
CA LEU A 113 10.76 -0.33 -6.20
C LEU A 113 10.13 0.13 -4.88
N VAL A 114 10.26 1.41 -4.55
CA VAL A 114 9.64 1.98 -3.34
C VAL A 114 8.57 2.97 -3.75
N MET A 115 7.35 2.69 -3.31
CA MET A 115 6.19 3.56 -3.47
C MET A 115 5.88 4.24 -2.14
N LEU A 116 5.66 5.55 -2.16
CA LEU A 116 4.94 6.25 -1.10
C LEU A 116 3.46 6.10 -1.39
N TRP A 117 2.69 5.68 -0.41
CA TRP A 117 1.24 5.63 -0.45
C TRP A 117 0.63 6.56 0.59
N LEU A 118 -0.51 7.16 0.26
CA LEU A 118 -1.38 7.89 1.17
C LEU A 118 -2.82 7.53 0.83
N VAL A 119 -3.58 7.11 1.82
CA VAL A 119 -5.02 6.83 1.68
C VAL A 119 -5.85 7.76 2.56
N SER A 120 -7.03 8.07 2.10
CA SER A 120 -8.05 8.84 2.86
C SER A 120 -9.43 8.20 2.64
N PRO A 121 -10.14 7.85 3.74
CA PRO A 121 -9.70 7.84 5.15
C PRO A 121 -8.57 6.82 5.40
N ALA A 122 -8.01 6.82 6.63
CA ALA A 122 -7.00 5.86 7.06
C ALA A 122 -7.51 4.41 7.04
N GLY A 123 -6.58 3.43 7.03
CA GLY A 123 -6.97 2.01 7.12
C GLY A 123 -6.03 1.02 6.42
N LEU A 124 -5.31 1.46 5.38
CA LEU A 124 -4.42 0.57 4.61
C LEU A 124 -3.30 -0.04 5.47
N GLU A 125 -2.86 0.65 6.51
CA GLU A 125 -1.90 0.13 7.50
C GLU A 125 -2.39 -1.14 8.20
N ASN A 126 -3.69 -1.26 8.41
CA ASN A 126 -4.29 -2.43 9.03
C ASN A 126 -4.21 -3.66 8.11
N PHE A 127 -4.35 -3.45 6.80
CA PHE A 127 -4.18 -4.51 5.81
C PHE A 127 -2.73 -5.05 5.82
N PHE A 128 -1.73 -4.17 5.75
CA PHE A 128 -0.33 -4.59 5.80
C PHE A 128 0.01 -5.37 7.07
N LYS A 129 -0.55 -4.96 8.20
CA LYS A 129 -0.42 -5.66 9.47
C LYS A 129 -1.10 -7.03 9.45
N ALA A 130 -2.30 -7.11 8.88
CA ALA A 130 -3.11 -8.34 8.89
C ALA A 130 -2.52 -9.45 7.99
N ILE A 131 -1.94 -9.10 6.85
CA ILE A 131 -1.37 -10.08 5.92
C ILE A 131 0.13 -10.29 6.07
N GLY A 132 0.82 -9.36 6.75
CA GLY A 132 2.27 -9.32 6.87
C GLY A 132 2.80 -9.97 8.15
N ARG A 133 4.13 -9.95 8.28
CA ARG A 133 4.84 -10.35 9.50
C ARG A 133 5.62 -9.16 10.05
N PRO A 134 5.66 -8.94 11.38
CA PRO A 134 6.46 -7.86 11.96
C PRO A 134 7.89 -7.88 11.43
N ARG A 135 8.43 -6.70 11.16
CA ARG A 135 9.77 -6.50 10.63
C ARG A 135 10.55 -5.52 11.50
N THR A 136 11.79 -5.87 11.80
CA THR A 136 12.77 -4.95 12.40
C THR A 136 13.63 -4.35 11.29
N PRO A 137 13.78 -3.01 11.19
CA PRO A 137 14.67 -2.40 10.21
C PRO A 137 16.08 -2.98 10.27
N GLY A 138 16.64 -3.34 9.09
CA GLY A 138 17.97 -3.93 8.98
C GLY A 138 18.03 -5.45 9.10
N GLU A 139 16.96 -6.13 9.51
CA GLU A 139 16.96 -7.60 9.50
C GLU A 139 16.92 -8.16 8.07
N PRO A 140 17.51 -9.36 7.85
CA PRO A 140 17.46 -10.00 6.53
C PRO A 140 16.04 -10.36 6.14
N ALA A 141 15.74 -10.30 4.83
CA ALA A 141 14.43 -10.70 4.32
C ALA A 141 14.17 -12.19 4.60
N PRO A 142 12.96 -12.54 5.07
CA PRO A 142 12.57 -13.93 5.26
C PRO A 142 12.45 -14.64 3.91
N ALA A 143 12.41 -15.96 3.93
CA ALA A 143 11.98 -16.73 2.78
C ALA A 143 10.58 -16.27 2.33
N PRO A 144 10.28 -16.25 1.02
CA PRO A 144 8.95 -15.92 0.54
C PRO A 144 7.87 -16.72 1.25
N PHE A 145 6.79 -16.07 1.65
CA PHE A 145 5.68 -16.72 2.34
C PHE A 145 4.34 -16.38 1.71
N ALA A 146 3.40 -17.29 1.84
CA ALA A 146 2.06 -17.16 1.29
C ALA A 146 1.23 -16.13 2.05
N ARG A 147 0.21 -15.58 1.39
CA ARG A 147 -0.85 -14.77 2.02
C ARG A 147 -1.66 -15.66 2.98
N PRO A 148 -2.28 -15.10 4.02
CA PRO A 148 -3.22 -15.83 4.87
C PRO A 148 -4.32 -16.52 4.07
N GLU A 149 -4.77 -17.70 4.51
CA GLU A 149 -5.84 -18.44 3.82
C GLU A 149 -7.16 -17.64 3.74
N ASN A 150 -7.46 -16.87 4.79
CA ASN A 150 -8.63 -15.99 4.89
C ASN A 150 -8.39 -14.57 4.33
N VAL A 151 -7.42 -14.38 3.46
CA VAL A 151 -7.07 -13.06 2.92
C VAL A 151 -8.23 -12.32 2.25
N VAL A 152 -9.16 -13.06 1.62
CA VAL A 152 -10.35 -12.47 0.97
C VAL A 152 -11.30 -11.86 2.00
N GLU A 153 -11.42 -12.48 3.15
CA GLU A 153 -12.23 -11.95 4.27
C GLU A 153 -11.57 -10.69 4.84
N ILE A 154 -10.24 -10.71 4.98
CA ILE A 154 -9.45 -9.55 5.42
C ILE A 154 -9.62 -8.38 4.42
N GLU A 155 -9.46 -8.64 3.12
CA GLU A 155 -9.64 -7.64 2.07
C GLU A 155 -11.04 -7.02 2.13
N ARG A 156 -12.08 -7.84 2.20
CA ARG A 156 -13.47 -7.37 2.29
C ARG A 156 -13.74 -6.56 3.56
N ALA A 157 -13.23 -7.01 4.71
CA ALA A 157 -13.41 -6.32 5.98
C ALA A 157 -12.72 -4.94 6.03
N LEU A 158 -11.73 -4.71 5.17
CA LEU A 158 -10.95 -3.47 5.08
C LEU A 158 -11.28 -2.65 3.82
N GLY A 159 -12.43 -2.88 3.19
CA GLY A 159 -12.88 -2.11 2.03
C GLY A 159 -12.05 -2.32 0.75
N MET A 160 -11.23 -3.37 0.71
CA MET A 160 -10.48 -3.73 -0.49
C MET A 160 -11.28 -4.70 -1.36
N ASN A 161 -11.43 -4.38 -2.64
CA ASN A 161 -12.14 -5.26 -3.58
C ASN A 161 -11.18 -6.33 -4.12
N ASP A 162 -11.62 -7.58 -4.02
CA ASP A 162 -10.89 -8.71 -4.60
C ASP A 162 -11.07 -8.75 -6.12
N THR A 163 -9.95 -8.63 -6.83
CA THR A 163 -9.94 -8.64 -8.30
C THR A 163 -10.36 -9.96 -8.94
N ARG A 164 -10.49 -11.04 -8.17
CA ARG A 164 -11.02 -12.32 -8.66
C ARG A 164 -12.49 -12.24 -9.01
N ALA A 165 -13.23 -11.29 -8.46
CA ALA A 165 -14.66 -11.08 -8.71
C ALA A 165 -14.94 -10.07 -9.84
N TRP A 166 -13.91 -9.50 -10.49
CA TRP A 166 -14.12 -8.48 -11.51
C TRP A 166 -14.49 -9.07 -12.87
N PRO A 167 -15.53 -8.53 -13.52
CA PRO A 167 -15.82 -8.89 -14.90
C PRO A 167 -14.62 -8.51 -15.77
N ALA A 168 -14.38 -9.29 -16.83
CA ALA A 168 -13.42 -8.93 -17.84
C ALA A 168 -13.71 -7.51 -18.36
N ALA A 169 -12.67 -6.69 -18.52
CA ALA A 169 -12.85 -5.36 -19.09
C ALA A 169 -13.57 -5.50 -20.44
N PRO A 170 -14.56 -4.63 -20.72
CA PRO A 170 -15.19 -4.62 -22.02
C PRO A 170 -14.12 -4.40 -23.10
N GLU A 171 -14.11 -5.25 -24.11
CA GLU A 171 -13.28 -5.07 -25.30
C GLU A 171 -13.59 -3.70 -25.92
N ARG A 172 -12.57 -2.85 -26.07
CA ARG A 172 -12.68 -1.54 -26.73
C ARG A 172 -12.43 -1.69 -28.20
#